data_0291b875463c73484dc839aa622fffa4
#
_entry.id   0291b875463c73484dc839aa622fffa4
#
_cell.length_a   1.000
_cell.length_b   1.000
_cell.length_c   1.000
_cell.angle_alpha   90.00
_cell.angle_beta   90.00
_cell.angle_gamma   90.00
#
_symmetry.space_group_name_H-M   'P 1'
#
loop_
_entity.id
_entity.type
_entity.pdbx_description
1 polymer ?
#
loop_
_entity_poly.entity_id
_entity_poly.type
_entity_poly.pdbx_seq_one_letter_code
_entity_poly.pdbx_strand_id
1 'polypeptide(L)'
;IYDAFKWMDVVEDTKKNLDDANLSKYYNLFTDETTLAHYAFVLQRYNKYQVQYFITPFRDIVKDYDIYKQVLLYSIARQESLFIPSSISFSSAQGVMQIMPFLSLDIAKRLKEDYNIYEQFIPQTNIRYGSFHLDSLMSQFDNNPLFIAYAYNGGAGYTRTQLKKGLFKEKNKYEPFLSMELISYAETREYGKKVLANYYIYNNYLNKENPISLST
;
A
#
# COMPACT_ATOMS: atom_id res chain seq x y z
N ILE A 1 -13.62 -15.77 -1.22
CA ILE A 1 -14.51 -14.79 -0.53
C ILE A 1 -15.03 -15.41 0.78
N TYR A 2 -15.54 -16.64 0.79
CA TYR A 2 -16.07 -17.29 1.99
C TYR A 2 -15.02 -17.47 3.10
N ASP A 3 -13.79 -17.84 2.72
CA ASP A 3 -12.67 -17.97 3.66
C ASP A 3 -12.20 -16.62 4.23
N ALA A 4 -12.33 -15.54 3.46
CA ALA A 4 -11.98 -14.20 3.93
C ALA A 4 -12.89 -13.71 5.05
N PHE A 5 -14.22 -13.94 4.95
CA PHE A 5 -15.16 -13.62 6.02
C PHE A 5 -14.91 -14.45 7.27
N LYS A 6 -14.62 -15.75 7.09
CA LYS A 6 -14.26 -16.63 8.20
C LYS A 6 -13.01 -16.16 8.96
N TRP A 7 -12.00 -15.64 8.24
CA TRP A 7 -10.82 -15.05 8.83
C TRP A 7 -11.10 -13.72 9.54
N MET A 8 -12.02 -12.91 9.04
CA MET A 8 -12.46 -11.69 9.74
C MET A 8 -13.11 -12.02 11.08
N ASP A 9 -13.94 -13.04 11.15
CA ASP A 9 -14.55 -13.49 12.40
C ASP A 9 -13.49 -14.01 13.40
N VAL A 10 -12.51 -14.78 12.92
CA VAL A 10 -11.37 -15.24 13.75
C VAL A 10 -10.56 -14.04 14.27
N VAL A 11 -10.32 -13.02 13.46
CA VAL A 11 -9.62 -11.80 13.86
C VAL A 11 -10.44 -11.04 14.92
N GLU A 12 -11.76 -10.92 14.76
CA GLU A 12 -12.62 -10.25 15.74
C GLU A 12 -12.70 -10.99 17.07
N ASP A 13 -12.82 -12.32 17.05
CA ASP A 13 -12.78 -13.14 18.27
C ASP A 13 -11.41 -13.11 18.94
N THR A 14 -10.34 -13.11 18.14
CA THR A 14 -8.98 -13.00 18.64
C THR A 14 -8.73 -11.67 19.34
N LYS A 15 -9.35 -10.57 18.87
CA LYS A 15 -9.27 -9.25 19.54
C LYS A 15 -9.78 -9.26 20.97
N LYS A 16 -10.76 -10.09 21.28
CA LYS A 16 -11.40 -10.14 22.60
C LYS A 16 -10.62 -10.98 23.61
N ASN A 17 -9.84 -11.95 23.13
CA ASN A 17 -9.26 -13.01 23.95
C ASN A 17 -7.75 -13.20 23.73
N LEU A 18 -7.04 -12.19 23.21
CA LEU A 18 -5.58 -12.26 22.99
C LEU A 18 -4.84 -12.20 24.32
N ASP A 19 -4.23 -13.32 24.66
CA ASP A 19 -3.15 -13.42 25.62
C ASP A 19 -1.93 -14.08 24.98
N ASP A 20 -0.78 -14.07 25.65
CA ASP A 20 0.48 -14.59 25.12
C ASP A 20 0.40 -16.11 24.78
N ALA A 21 -0.41 -16.87 25.50
CA ALA A 21 -0.60 -18.30 25.27
C ALA A 21 -1.43 -18.56 23.99
N ASN A 22 -2.43 -17.73 23.72
CA ASN A 22 -3.25 -17.80 22.53
C ASN A 22 -2.51 -17.28 21.29
N LEU A 23 -1.67 -16.27 21.43
CA LEU A 23 -0.84 -15.74 20.33
C LEU A 23 0.03 -16.84 19.72
N SER A 24 0.65 -17.67 20.54
CA SER A 24 1.48 -18.80 20.12
C SER A 24 0.69 -19.87 19.33
N LYS A 25 -0.56 -20.11 19.71
CA LYS A 25 -1.43 -21.04 19.00
C LYS A 25 -1.84 -20.49 17.62
N TYR A 26 -2.12 -19.20 17.53
CA TYR A 26 -2.46 -18.55 16.27
C TYR A 26 -1.30 -18.49 15.29
N TYR A 27 -0.05 -18.38 15.76
CA TYR A 27 1.13 -18.38 14.90
C TYR A 27 1.18 -19.60 13.96
N ASN A 28 0.80 -20.77 14.45
CA ASN A 28 0.81 -22.01 13.65
C ASN A 28 -0.31 -22.07 12.60
N LEU A 29 -1.30 -21.18 12.66
CA LEU A 29 -2.40 -21.08 11.70
C LEU A 29 -2.07 -20.14 10.52
N PHE A 30 -1.07 -19.26 10.67
CA PHE A 30 -0.70 -18.23 9.70
C PHE A 30 0.58 -18.62 8.97
N THR A 31 0.52 -19.75 8.24
CA THR A 31 1.68 -20.36 7.59
C THR A 31 1.90 -19.93 6.14
N ASP A 32 0.89 -19.34 5.51
CA ASP A 32 0.97 -18.83 4.14
C ASP A 32 1.03 -17.30 4.07
N GLU A 33 1.47 -16.76 2.93
CA GLU A 33 1.65 -15.32 2.74
C GLU A 33 0.35 -14.52 2.87
N THR A 34 -0.79 -15.13 2.57
CA THR A 34 -2.10 -14.49 2.67
C THR A 34 -2.49 -14.29 4.13
N THR A 35 -2.26 -15.30 4.96
CA THR A 35 -2.58 -15.26 6.39
C THR A 35 -1.55 -14.48 7.21
N LEU A 36 -0.29 -14.40 6.75
CA LEU A 36 0.77 -13.62 7.39
C LEU A 36 0.38 -12.14 7.56
N ALA A 37 -0.29 -11.57 6.57
CA ALA A 37 -0.77 -10.19 6.63
C ALA A 37 -1.79 -9.98 7.77
N HIS A 38 -2.74 -10.91 7.91
CA HIS A 38 -3.72 -10.89 9.00
C HIS A 38 -3.04 -11.03 10.38
N TYR A 39 -2.06 -11.92 10.48
CA TYR A 39 -1.31 -12.12 11.72
C TYR A 39 -0.55 -10.85 12.13
N ALA A 40 0.17 -10.23 11.20
CA ALA A 40 0.87 -8.98 11.46
C ALA A 40 -0.09 -7.86 11.92
N PHE A 41 -1.28 -7.78 11.32
CA PHE A 41 -2.32 -6.83 11.73
C PHE A 41 -2.84 -7.10 13.15
N VAL A 42 -3.09 -8.37 13.49
CA VAL A 42 -3.50 -8.78 14.85
C VAL A 42 -2.43 -8.40 15.86
N LEU A 43 -1.15 -8.71 15.57
CA LEU A 43 -0.02 -8.35 16.45
C LEU A 43 0.12 -6.84 16.66
N GLN A 44 -0.04 -6.04 15.60
CA GLN A 44 -0.01 -4.58 15.73
C GLN A 44 -1.11 -4.08 16.68
N ARG A 45 -2.31 -4.63 16.58
CA ARG A 45 -3.42 -4.27 17.49
C ARG A 45 -3.19 -4.74 18.91
N TYR A 46 -2.70 -5.96 19.08
CA TYR A 46 -2.33 -6.49 20.40
C TYR A 46 -1.34 -5.58 21.14
N ASN A 47 -0.31 -5.14 20.43
CA ASN A 47 0.70 -4.19 20.94
C ASN A 47 0.20 -2.74 20.97
N LYS A 48 -1.11 -2.48 20.86
CA LYS A 48 -1.72 -1.14 20.84
C LYS A 48 -1.02 -0.18 19.85
N TYR A 49 -0.58 -0.71 18.71
CA TYR A 49 0.17 -0.02 17.65
C TYR A 49 1.52 0.58 18.09
N GLN A 50 2.06 0.19 19.24
CA GLN A 50 3.41 0.59 19.67
C GLN A 50 4.51 -0.09 18.83
N VAL A 51 4.21 -1.25 18.26
CA VAL A 51 5.10 -1.98 17.34
C VAL A 51 4.43 -2.04 15.96
N GLN A 52 5.20 -1.69 14.93
CA GLN A 52 4.76 -1.75 13.55
C GLN A 52 5.52 -2.87 12.83
N TYR A 53 4.80 -3.79 12.19
CA TYR A 53 5.39 -4.88 11.42
C TYR A 53 5.43 -4.51 9.93
N PHE A 54 6.64 -4.56 9.35
CA PHE A 54 6.88 -4.32 7.94
C PHE A 54 7.17 -5.65 7.25
N ILE A 55 6.12 -6.35 6.87
CA ILE A 55 6.18 -7.64 6.20
C ILE A 55 6.27 -7.46 4.69
N THR A 56 6.78 -8.46 3.98
CA THR A 56 6.90 -8.50 2.53
C THR A 56 6.19 -9.74 1.96
N PRO A 57 4.85 -9.84 2.09
CA PRO A 57 4.10 -10.97 1.52
C PRO A 57 4.09 -10.89 -0.01
N PHE A 58 3.69 -11.99 -0.65
CA PHE A 58 3.61 -12.09 -2.11
C PHE A 58 4.95 -11.84 -2.81
N ARG A 59 6.05 -12.23 -2.16
CA ARG A 59 7.41 -11.99 -2.67
C ARG A 59 7.62 -12.62 -4.05
N ASP A 60 7.06 -13.80 -4.29
CA ASP A 60 7.18 -14.46 -5.58
C ASP A 60 6.52 -13.70 -6.74
N ILE A 61 5.52 -12.85 -6.43
CA ILE A 61 4.88 -11.99 -7.41
C ILE A 61 5.68 -10.70 -7.61
N VAL A 62 6.28 -10.17 -6.55
CA VAL A 62 6.89 -8.83 -6.55
C VAL A 62 8.36 -8.85 -6.94
N LYS A 63 9.09 -9.96 -6.72
CA LYS A 63 10.55 -10.09 -6.91
C LYS A 63 11.06 -9.80 -8.33
N ASP A 64 10.21 -10.00 -9.35
CA ASP A 64 10.60 -9.82 -10.75
C ASP A 64 10.53 -8.36 -11.23
N TYR A 65 9.99 -7.45 -10.42
CA TYR A 65 10.04 -6.02 -10.68
C TYR A 65 11.40 -5.43 -10.25
N ASP A 66 11.79 -4.31 -10.85
CA ASP A 66 12.94 -3.56 -10.35
C ASP A 66 12.76 -3.14 -8.89
N ILE A 67 13.88 -2.92 -8.19
CA ILE A 67 13.86 -2.69 -6.74
C ILE A 67 13.06 -1.44 -6.34
N TYR A 68 13.10 -0.37 -7.14
CA TYR A 68 12.35 0.83 -6.88
C TYR A 68 10.83 0.57 -6.91
N LYS A 69 10.38 -0.19 -7.91
CA LYS A 69 8.98 -0.59 -8.05
C LYS A 69 8.53 -1.55 -6.96
N GLN A 70 9.40 -2.49 -6.55
CA GLN A 70 9.13 -3.35 -5.39
C GLN A 70 8.86 -2.52 -4.14
N VAL A 71 9.70 -1.53 -3.85
CA VAL A 71 9.56 -0.63 -2.70
C VAL A 71 8.25 0.15 -2.78
N LEU A 72 7.89 0.69 -3.94
CA LEU A 72 6.61 1.39 -4.13
C LEU A 72 5.40 0.47 -3.92
N LEU A 73 5.42 -0.74 -4.50
CA LEU A 73 4.34 -1.72 -4.35
C LEU A 73 4.09 -2.05 -2.88
N TYR A 74 5.13 -2.38 -2.13
CA TYR A 74 5.01 -2.67 -0.70
C TYR A 74 4.54 -1.46 0.11
N SER A 75 5.05 -0.26 -0.21
CA SER A 75 4.70 0.97 0.50
C SER A 75 3.23 1.34 0.35
N ILE A 76 2.71 1.19 -0.86
CA ILE A 76 1.31 1.49 -1.20
C ILE A 76 0.40 0.37 -0.69
N ALA A 77 0.69 -0.90 -0.99
CA ALA A 77 -0.13 -2.02 -0.53
C ALA A 77 -0.30 -2.05 1.00
N ARG A 78 0.78 -1.71 1.73
CA ARG A 78 0.71 -1.58 3.19
C ARG A 78 -0.26 -0.48 3.62
N GLN A 79 -0.28 0.66 2.94
CA GLN A 79 -1.18 1.76 3.27
C GLN A 79 -2.62 1.47 2.83
N GLU A 80 -2.82 0.78 1.72
CA GLU A 80 -4.13 0.52 1.14
C GLU A 80 -4.92 -0.55 1.89
N SER A 81 -4.33 -1.69 2.15
CA SER A 81 -5.05 -2.86 2.65
C SER A 81 -4.35 -3.59 3.79
N LEU A 82 -3.14 -3.17 4.20
CA LEU A 82 -2.23 -3.99 5.01
C LEU A 82 -1.99 -5.37 4.39
N PHE A 83 -1.94 -5.42 3.06
CA PHE A 83 -1.77 -6.64 2.25
C PHE A 83 -2.94 -7.63 2.33
N ILE A 84 -4.13 -7.21 2.72
CA ILE A 84 -5.29 -8.10 2.84
C ILE A 84 -5.99 -8.24 1.48
N PRO A 85 -5.97 -9.45 0.84
CA PRO A 85 -6.51 -9.60 -0.51
C PRO A 85 -8.03 -9.41 -0.60
N SER A 86 -8.76 -9.72 0.47
CA SER A 86 -10.22 -9.58 0.54
C SER A 86 -10.70 -8.17 0.89
N SER A 87 -9.79 -7.21 1.01
CA SER A 87 -10.12 -5.85 1.41
C SER A 87 -11.02 -5.17 0.38
N ILE A 88 -12.08 -4.52 0.86
CA ILE A 88 -12.98 -3.65 0.08
C ILE A 88 -13.14 -2.36 0.85
N SER A 89 -12.87 -1.23 0.18
CA SER A 89 -13.10 0.08 0.79
C SER A 89 -14.56 0.52 0.71
N PHE A 90 -14.91 1.56 1.45
CA PHE A 90 -16.22 2.19 1.38
C PHE A 90 -16.58 2.66 -0.05
N SER A 91 -15.58 3.06 -0.83
CA SER A 91 -15.72 3.47 -2.23
C SER A 91 -15.61 2.31 -3.23
N SER A 92 -15.64 1.07 -2.75
CA SER A 92 -15.54 -0.16 -3.55
C SER A 92 -14.17 -0.41 -4.20
N ALA A 93 -13.10 0.20 -3.72
CA ALA A 93 -11.74 -0.20 -4.09
C ALA A 93 -11.44 -1.61 -3.58
N GLN A 94 -10.70 -2.42 -4.33
CA GLN A 94 -10.62 -3.87 -4.13
C GLN A 94 -9.19 -4.39 -4.04
N GLY A 95 -9.00 -5.38 -3.18
CA GLY A 95 -7.79 -6.20 -3.11
C GLY A 95 -6.61 -5.53 -2.42
N VAL A 96 -5.44 -6.13 -2.59
CA VAL A 96 -4.18 -5.72 -1.95
C VAL A 96 -3.81 -4.27 -2.24
N MET A 97 -3.98 -3.86 -3.50
CA MET A 97 -3.63 -2.53 -4.00
C MET A 97 -4.82 -1.55 -4.03
N GLN A 98 -6.00 -1.96 -3.54
CA GLN A 98 -7.22 -1.14 -3.49
C GLN A 98 -7.54 -0.46 -4.83
N ILE A 99 -7.64 -1.26 -5.89
CA ILE A 99 -7.90 -0.73 -7.23
C ILE A 99 -9.41 -0.53 -7.41
N MET A 100 -9.78 0.65 -7.90
CA MET A 100 -11.18 0.96 -8.20
C MET A 100 -11.68 0.13 -9.38
N PRO A 101 -12.94 -0.35 -9.38
CA PRO A 101 -13.51 -1.18 -10.45
C PRO A 101 -13.40 -0.57 -11.84
N PHE A 102 -13.61 0.75 -11.97
CA PHE A 102 -13.47 1.44 -13.27
C PHE A 102 -12.01 1.44 -13.76
N LEU A 103 -11.04 1.56 -12.84
CA LEU A 103 -9.62 1.53 -13.18
C LEU A 103 -9.17 0.12 -13.56
N SER A 104 -9.61 -0.90 -12.82
CA SER A 104 -9.28 -2.29 -13.16
C SER A 104 -9.86 -2.70 -14.53
N LEU A 105 -11.08 -2.24 -14.88
CA LEU A 105 -11.66 -2.43 -16.21
C LEU A 105 -10.86 -1.72 -17.31
N ASP A 106 -10.39 -0.48 -17.08
CA ASP A 106 -9.54 0.24 -18.03
C ASP A 106 -8.20 -0.46 -18.24
N ILE A 107 -7.59 -0.93 -17.15
CA ILE A 107 -6.33 -1.70 -17.21
C ILE A 107 -6.52 -3.01 -18.01
N ALA A 108 -7.58 -3.77 -17.74
CA ALA A 108 -7.88 -5.00 -18.48
C ALA A 108 -8.00 -4.73 -20.00
N LYS A 109 -8.73 -3.67 -20.39
CA LYS A 109 -8.85 -3.26 -21.79
C LYS A 109 -7.49 -2.93 -22.43
N ARG A 110 -6.62 -2.22 -21.71
CA ARG A 110 -5.28 -1.87 -22.21
C ARG A 110 -4.37 -3.09 -22.33
N LEU A 111 -4.52 -4.05 -21.42
CA LEU A 111 -3.80 -5.33 -21.44
C LEU A 111 -4.41 -6.33 -22.45
N LYS A 112 -5.60 -6.02 -23.02
CA LYS A 112 -6.38 -6.89 -23.91
C LYS A 112 -6.75 -8.22 -23.24
N GLU A 113 -7.19 -8.14 -22.00
CA GLU A 113 -7.61 -9.26 -21.17
C GLU A 113 -9.12 -9.21 -20.92
N ASP A 114 -9.70 -10.38 -20.71
CA ASP A 114 -11.07 -10.47 -20.22
C ASP A 114 -11.16 -9.94 -18.80
N TYR A 115 -12.15 -9.09 -18.55
CA TYR A 115 -12.34 -8.48 -17.25
C TYR A 115 -13.28 -9.29 -16.36
N ASN A 116 -12.77 -9.67 -15.20
CA ASN A 116 -13.57 -10.26 -14.12
C ASN A 116 -13.29 -9.52 -12.81
N ILE A 117 -14.29 -8.83 -12.28
CA ILE A 117 -14.17 -8.04 -11.04
C ILE A 117 -13.72 -8.88 -9.84
N TYR A 118 -14.10 -10.16 -9.78
CA TYR A 118 -13.74 -11.04 -8.67
C TYR A 118 -12.25 -11.43 -8.67
N GLU A 119 -11.56 -11.32 -9.79
CA GLU A 119 -10.13 -11.56 -9.87
C GLU A 119 -9.30 -10.47 -9.18
N GLN A 120 -9.92 -9.32 -8.85
CA GLN A 120 -9.26 -8.30 -8.04
C GLN A 120 -9.00 -8.74 -6.59
N PHE A 121 -9.56 -9.85 -6.15
CA PHE A 121 -9.24 -10.48 -4.86
C PHE A 121 -8.11 -11.54 -4.95
N ILE A 122 -7.62 -11.80 -6.16
CA ILE A 122 -6.46 -12.66 -6.41
C ILE A 122 -5.20 -11.77 -6.36
N PRO A 123 -4.25 -12.02 -5.43
CA PRO A 123 -3.07 -11.16 -5.27
C PRO A 123 -2.28 -10.97 -6.57
N GLN A 124 -2.10 -12.01 -7.37
CA GLN A 124 -1.40 -11.94 -8.64
C GLN A 124 -2.03 -10.91 -9.59
N THR A 125 -3.33 -10.97 -9.79
CA THR A 125 -4.04 -10.05 -10.69
C THR A 125 -4.03 -8.63 -10.13
N ASN A 126 -4.34 -8.47 -8.84
CA ASN A 126 -4.45 -7.16 -8.22
C ASN A 126 -3.10 -6.42 -8.15
N ILE A 127 -2.02 -7.11 -7.73
CA ILE A 127 -0.67 -6.54 -7.71
C ILE A 127 -0.19 -6.20 -9.12
N ARG A 128 -0.45 -7.06 -10.12
CA ARG A 128 -0.12 -6.79 -11.52
C ARG A 128 -0.84 -5.55 -12.05
N TYR A 129 -2.12 -5.39 -11.75
CA TYR A 129 -2.87 -4.19 -12.14
C TYR A 129 -2.39 -2.94 -11.40
N GLY A 130 -2.09 -3.05 -10.09
CA GLY A 130 -1.46 -1.99 -9.33
C GLY A 130 -0.11 -1.58 -9.90
N SER A 131 0.72 -2.55 -10.27
CA SER A 131 1.99 -2.32 -10.94
C SER A 131 1.84 -1.57 -12.25
N PHE A 132 0.89 -1.98 -13.10
CA PHE A 132 0.59 -1.30 -14.36
C PHE A 132 0.14 0.17 -14.15
N HIS A 133 -0.68 0.40 -13.13
CA HIS A 133 -1.07 1.77 -12.76
C HIS A 133 0.12 2.59 -12.28
N LEU A 134 0.99 1.99 -11.46
CA LEU A 134 2.21 2.65 -10.98
C LEU A 134 3.16 3.04 -12.11
N ASP A 135 3.32 2.24 -13.17
CA ASP A 135 4.13 2.60 -14.33
C ASP A 135 3.69 3.93 -14.95
N SER A 136 2.38 4.11 -15.07
CA SER A 136 1.83 5.37 -15.56
C SER A 136 2.11 6.54 -14.61
N LEU A 137 2.02 6.34 -13.30
CA LEU A 137 2.28 7.39 -12.32
C LEU A 137 3.78 7.70 -12.21
N MET A 138 4.65 6.68 -12.24
CA MET A 138 6.11 6.84 -12.26
C MET A 138 6.55 7.72 -13.42
N SER A 139 6.04 7.45 -14.63
CA SER A 139 6.33 8.26 -15.82
C SER A 139 5.80 9.69 -15.72
N GLN A 140 4.62 9.91 -15.10
CA GLN A 140 3.99 11.23 -14.99
C GLN A 140 4.63 12.13 -13.92
N PHE A 141 5.28 11.56 -12.92
CA PHE A 141 5.78 12.26 -11.75
C PHE A 141 7.29 12.05 -11.49
N ASP A 142 8.04 11.75 -12.56
CA ASP A 142 9.52 11.65 -12.54
C ASP A 142 10.04 10.73 -11.42
N ASN A 143 9.37 9.62 -11.17
CA ASN A 143 9.66 8.69 -10.09
C ASN A 143 9.68 9.31 -8.68
N ASN A 144 9.02 10.45 -8.45
CA ASN A 144 8.96 11.02 -7.12
C ASN A 144 7.94 10.25 -6.24
N PRO A 145 8.37 9.53 -5.18
CA PRO A 145 7.50 8.65 -4.42
C PRO A 145 6.36 9.41 -3.70
N LEU A 146 6.60 10.67 -3.30
CA LEU A 146 5.56 11.49 -2.66
C LEU A 146 4.48 11.90 -3.66
N PHE A 147 4.88 12.33 -4.87
CA PHE A 147 3.91 12.73 -5.90
C PHE A 147 3.15 11.54 -6.45
N ILE A 148 3.80 10.38 -6.56
CA ILE A 148 3.15 9.11 -6.90
C ILE A 148 2.11 8.74 -5.84
N ALA A 149 2.44 8.86 -4.56
CA ALA A 149 1.50 8.60 -3.48
C ALA A 149 0.27 9.54 -3.53
N TYR A 150 0.49 10.84 -3.72
CA TYR A 150 -0.63 11.79 -3.89
C TYR A 150 -1.48 11.47 -5.12
N ALA A 151 -0.85 11.06 -6.22
CA ALA A 151 -1.56 10.72 -7.45
C ALA A 151 -2.32 9.41 -7.33
N TYR A 152 -1.81 8.45 -6.56
CA TYR A 152 -2.47 7.18 -6.33
C TYR A 152 -3.78 7.36 -5.54
N ASN A 153 -3.75 8.12 -4.45
CA ASN A 153 -4.92 8.36 -3.60
C ASN A 153 -5.83 9.48 -4.15
N GLY A 154 -5.26 10.66 -4.42
CA GLY A 154 -6.03 11.85 -4.81
C GLY A 154 -6.25 12.00 -6.32
N GLY A 155 -5.59 11.15 -7.13
CA GLY A 155 -5.64 11.20 -8.59
C GLY A 155 -4.55 12.08 -9.21
N ALA A 156 -4.04 11.63 -10.37
CA ALA A 156 -2.97 12.33 -11.09
C ALA A 156 -3.34 13.76 -11.53
N GLY A 157 -4.60 13.98 -11.88
CA GLY A 157 -5.11 15.32 -12.25
C GLY A 157 -5.06 16.31 -11.09
N TYR A 158 -5.49 15.87 -9.91
CA TYR A 158 -5.41 16.66 -8.69
C TYR A 158 -3.95 17.01 -8.35
N THR A 159 -3.08 16.00 -8.32
CA THR A 159 -1.66 16.20 -7.99
C THR A 159 -0.99 17.18 -8.94
N ARG A 160 -1.18 17.05 -10.26
CA ARG A 160 -0.67 18.02 -11.23
C ARG A 160 -1.19 19.42 -10.97
N THR A 161 -2.44 19.56 -10.55
CA THR A 161 -3.02 20.88 -10.22
C THR A 161 -2.32 21.51 -9.01
N GLN A 162 -2.04 20.73 -7.96
CA GLN A 162 -1.32 21.24 -6.79
C GLN A 162 0.11 21.67 -7.15
N LEU A 163 0.81 20.87 -7.95
CA LEU A 163 2.16 21.21 -8.43
C LEU A 163 2.16 22.48 -9.31
N LYS A 164 1.14 22.67 -10.16
CA LYS A 164 0.98 23.89 -10.96
C LYS A 164 0.72 25.14 -10.11
N LYS A 165 0.07 25.01 -8.96
CA LYS A 165 -0.13 26.12 -8.00
C LYS A 165 1.16 26.56 -7.30
N GLY A 166 2.27 25.87 -7.52
CA GLY A 166 3.58 26.25 -7.00
C GLY A 166 4.04 25.46 -5.79
N LEU A 167 3.26 24.47 -5.31
CA LEU A 167 3.73 23.60 -4.22
C LEU A 167 5.01 22.86 -4.64
N PHE A 168 5.91 22.67 -3.70
CA PHE A 168 7.21 21.99 -3.87
C PHE A 168 8.20 22.69 -4.83
N LYS A 169 7.97 23.95 -5.19
CA LYS A 169 8.85 24.71 -6.10
C LYS A 169 9.87 25.59 -5.40
N GLU A 170 9.51 26.07 -4.22
CA GLU A 170 10.38 26.99 -3.51
C GLU A 170 11.51 26.28 -2.78
N LYS A 171 12.71 26.81 -2.91
CA LYS A 171 13.89 26.35 -2.16
C LYS A 171 14.01 27.15 -0.87
N ASN A 172 13.23 26.81 0.14
CA ASN A 172 13.37 27.36 1.48
C ASN A 172 13.57 26.25 2.51
N LYS A 173 13.99 26.61 3.73
CA LYS A 173 14.32 25.64 4.77
C LYS A 173 13.13 24.77 5.26
N TYR A 174 11.92 25.15 4.90
CA TYR A 174 10.70 24.44 5.34
C TYR A 174 10.16 23.48 4.26
N GLU A 175 10.71 23.53 3.05
CA GLU A 175 10.35 22.58 2.01
C GLU A 175 11.10 21.24 2.18
N PRO A 176 10.47 20.13 1.85
CA PRO A 176 9.12 19.97 1.25
C PRO A 176 7.96 19.94 2.28
N PHE A 177 8.26 20.06 3.58
CA PHE A 177 7.26 19.87 4.65
C PHE A 177 6.12 20.88 4.59
N LEU A 178 6.42 22.14 4.29
CA LEU A 178 5.40 23.18 4.15
C LEU A 178 4.41 22.83 3.03
N SER A 179 4.90 22.49 1.85
CA SER A 179 4.05 22.08 0.73
C SER A 179 3.24 20.82 1.04
N MET A 180 3.81 19.86 1.77
CA MET A 180 3.07 18.68 2.23
C MET A 180 1.86 19.05 3.08
N GLU A 181 1.99 20.03 4.01
CA GLU A 181 0.88 20.50 4.85
C GLU A 181 -0.16 21.30 4.07
N LEU A 182 0.21 21.92 2.96
CA LEU A 182 -0.67 22.72 2.11
C LEU A 182 -1.48 21.90 1.10
N ILE A 183 -1.28 20.60 1.00
CA ILE A 183 -2.15 19.70 0.21
C ILE A 183 -3.58 19.80 0.75
N SER A 184 -4.50 20.27 -0.08
CA SER A 184 -5.86 20.66 0.34
C SER A 184 -6.76 19.49 0.73
N TYR A 185 -6.58 18.30 0.10
CA TYR A 185 -7.32 17.09 0.49
C TYR A 185 -6.64 16.43 1.69
N ALA A 186 -7.31 16.51 2.84
CA ALA A 186 -6.75 16.00 4.11
C ALA A 186 -6.37 14.52 4.03
N GLU A 187 -7.21 13.68 3.42
CA GLU A 187 -6.93 12.27 3.23
C GLU A 187 -5.66 12.07 2.38
N THR A 188 -5.57 12.72 1.22
CA THR A 188 -4.41 12.62 0.32
C THR A 188 -3.14 13.16 0.97
N ARG A 189 -3.24 14.24 1.75
CA ARG A 189 -2.13 14.78 2.53
C ARG A 189 -1.56 13.76 3.51
N GLU A 190 -2.40 13.15 4.31
CA GLU A 190 -1.98 12.14 5.29
C GLU A 190 -1.53 10.83 4.62
N TYR A 191 -2.17 10.47 3.51
CA TYR A 191 -1.77 9.33 2.71
C TYR A 191 -0.33 9.46 2.20
N GLY A 192 0.01 10.60 1.61
CA GLY A 192 1.37 10.84 1.11
C GLY A 192 2.44 10.71 2.20
N LYS A 193 2.18 11.27 3.40
CA LYS A 193 3.09 11.15 4.54
C LYS A 193 3.31 9.69 4.96
N LYS A 194 2.23 8.92 5.05
CA LYS A 194 2.29 7.50 5.46
C LYS A 194 2.99 6.64 4.41
N VAL A 195 2.68 6.85 3.13
CA VAL A 195 3.36 6.11 2.05
C VAL A 195 4.84 6.48 1.98
N LEU A 196 5.20 7.75 2.17
CA LEU A 196 6.60 8.17 2.19
C LEU A 196 7.37 7.53 3.36
N ALA A 197 6.76 7.43 4.55
CA ALA A 197 7.35 6.73 5.69
C ALA A 197 7.52 5.23 5.40
N ASN A 198 6.50 4.57 4.82
CA ASN A 198 6.60 3.18 4.39
C ASN A 198 7.71 3.01 3.33
N TYR A 199 7.78 3.92 2.37
CA TYR A 199 8.80 3.92 1.30
C TYR A 199 10.21 3.96 1.88
N TYR A 200 10.47 4.84 2.84
CA TYR A 200 11.75 4.92 3.51
C TYR A 200 12.13 3.60 4.17
N ILE A 201 11.21 2.98 4.91
CA ILE A 201 11.48 1.73 5.63
C ILE A 201 11.70 0.57 4.65
N TYR A 202 10.82 0.41 3.65
CA TYR A 202 10.96 -0.67 2.66
C TYR A 202 12.19 -0.47 1.77
N ASN A 203 12.55 0.76 1.42
CA ASN A 203 13.79 1.01 0.66
C ASN A 203 15.00 0.54 1.47
N ASN A 204 15.10 0.90 2.73
CA ASN A 204 16.24 0.52 3.57
C ASN A 204 16.28 -0.99 3.89
N TYR A 205 15.12 -1.65 3.85
CA TYR A 205 15.03 -3.09 4.04
C TYR A 205 15.37 -3.89 2.77
N LEU A 206 14.86 -3.47 1.62
CA LEU A 206 14.97 -4.21 0.36
C LEU A 206 16.19 -3.77 -0.48
N ASN A 207 16.50 -2.48 -0.50
CA ASN A 207 17.57 -1.87 -1.29
C ASN A 207 18.80 -1.57 -0.43
N LYS A 208 19.47 -2.61 0.03
CA LYS A 208 20.61 -2.51 0.93
C LYS A 208 21.85 -1.85 0.29
N GLU A 209 21.93 -1.84 -1.03
CA GLU A 209 23.04 -1.22 -1.78
C GLU A 209 22.90 0.30 -1.83
N ASN A 210 21.67 0.82 -1.82
CA ASN A 210 21.38 2.25 -1.88
C ASN A 210 20.36 2.66 -0.80
N PRO A 211 20.70 2.57 0.49
CA PRO A 211 19.79 2.97 1.56
C PRO A 211 19.58 4.49 1.55
N ILE A 212 18.38 4.93 1.90
CA ILE A 212 18.09 6.35 2.09
C ILE A 212 18.59 6.75 3.48
N SER A 213 19.48 7.74 3.54
CA SER A 213 19.88 8.36 4.81
C SER A 213 18.92 9.50 5.17
N LEU A 214 18.45 9.51 6.41
CA LEU A 214 17.84 10.71 6.97
C LEU A 214 18.99 11.64 7.36
N SER A 215 19.36 12.54 6.45
CA SER A 215 20.27 13.63 6.82
C SER A 215 19.55 14.53 7.81
N THR A 216 20.09 14.63 8.99
CA THR A 216 19.73 15.65 10.00
C THR A 216 20.02 17.05 9.50
#